data_9a6bcda37d5b01b6e06027d6c3cde6c7
#
_entry.id   9a6bcda37d5b01b6e06027d6c3cde6c7
#
_cell.length_a   1.000
_cell.length_b   1.000
_cell.length_c   1.000
_cell.angle_alpha   90.00
_cell.angle_beta   90.00
_cell.angle_gamma   90.00
#
_symmetry.space_group_name_H-M   'P 1'
#
loop_
_entity.id
_entity.type
_entity.pdbx_description
1 polymer ?
#
loop_
_entity_poly.entity_id
_entity_poly.type
_entity_poly.pdbx_seq_one_letter_code
_entity_poly.pdbx_strand_id
1 'polypeptide(L)'
;MIRSIVTGGCGFIGSHLVNRLVDLGHEVIVLDRVHHHNPNPKATYYLVDLIENYTKFVHLFDSVNNVFHMAAEVAISYCVEKPNESMANNMLSTMNVLECCRIHNVDRAVFSSTCAVYGNTMFNPNYE
;
A
#
# COMPACT_ATOMS: atom_id res chain seq x y z
N MET A 1 7.15 -19.06 8.22
CA MET A 1 5.88 -18.50 7.64
C MET A 1 6.23 -17.14 7.06
N ILE A 2 5.77 -16.82 5.86
CA ILE A 2 6.04 -15.51 5.25
C ILE A 2 5.06 -14.50 5.82
N ARG A 3 5.57 -13.38 6.35
CA ARG A 3 4.78 -12.28 6.88
C ARG A 3 4.77 -11.13 5.87
N SER A 4 3.58 -10.64 5.51
CA SER A 4 3.41 -9.62 4.49
C SER A 4 2.51 -8.49 4.98
N ILE A 5 2.92 -7.24 4.70
CA ILE A 5 2.09 -6.05 4.88
C ILE A 5 1.47 -5.67 3.54
N VAL A 6 0.17 -5.32 3.56
CA VAL A 6 -0.53 -4.66 2.45
C VAL A 6 -1.05 -3.33 2.95
N THR A 7 -0.49 -2.23 2.45
CA THR A 7 -1.06 -0.91 2.69
C THR A 7 -2.17 -0.64 1.68
N GLY A 8 -3.22 0.08 2.08
CA GLY A 8 -4.39 0.26 1.22
C GLY A 8 -5.15 -1.04 0.97
N GLY A 9 -5.03 -2.01 1.90
CA GLY A 9 -5.65 -3.33 1.76
C GLY A 9 -7.17 -3.33 1.91
N CYS A 10 -7.78 -2.22 2.29
CA CYS A 10 -9.24 -2.04 2.27
C CYS A 10 -9.76 -1.52 0.92
N GLY A 11 -8.89 -1.11 0.01
CA GLY A 11 -9.22 -0.70 -1.34
C GLY A 11 -9.52 -1.89 -2.27
N PHE A 12 -9.93 -1.59 -3.51
CA PHE A 12 -10.31 -2.61 -4.49
C PHE A 12 -9.16 -3.58 -4.79
N ILE A 13 -8.02 -3.10 -5.27
CA ILE A 13 -6.87 -3.95 -5.60
C ILE A 13 -6.30 -4.59 -4.34
N GLY A 14 -6.12 -3.78 -3.27
CA GLY A 14 -5.53 -4.25 -2.03
C GLY A 14 -6.30 -5.39 -1.38
N SER A 15 -7.63 -5.36 -1.37
CA SER A 15 -8.46 -6.42 -0.78
C SER A 15 -8.32 -7.76 -1.52
N HIS A 16 -8.24 -7.73 -2.85
CA HIS A 16 -7.98 -8.93 -3.64
C HIS A 16 -6.57 -9.50 -3.38
N LEU A 17 -5.59 -8.62 -3.25
CA LEU A 17 -4.22 -9.02 -2.91
C LEU A 17 -4.15 -9.66 -1.52
N VAL A 18 -4.82 -9.06 -0.51
CA VAL A 18 -4.93 -9.63 0.84
C VAL A 18 -5.46 -11.06 0.79
N ASN A 19 -6.59 -11.29 0.09
CA ASN A 19 -7.16 -12.62 -0.04
C ASN A 19 -6.19 -13.59 -0.70
N ARG A 20 -5.53 -13.17 -1.78
CA ARG A 20 -4.57 -14.02 -2.48
C ARG A 20 -3.35 -14.40 -1.62
N LEU A 21 -2.81 -13.46 -0.85
CA LEU A 21 -1.69 -13.73 0.04
C LEU A 21 -2.08 -14.68 1.17
N VAL A 22 -3.28 -14.52 1.75
CA VAL A 22 -3.83 -15.45 2.75
C VAL A 22 -3.97 -16.86 2.17
N ASP A 23 -4.50 -17.00 0.95
CA ASP A 23 -4.63 -18.29 0.26
C ASP A 23 -3.28 -18.96 -0.02
N LEU A 24 -2.22 -18.15 -0.20
CA LEU A 24 -0.85 -18.63 -0.34
C LEU A 24 -0.17 -18.96 0.99
N GLY A 25 -0.88 -18.83 2.12
CA GLY A 25 -0.38 -19.17 3.45
C GLY A 25 0.49 -18.10 4.10
N HIS A 26 0.41 -16.84 3.64
CA HIS A 26 1.08 -15.74 4.32
C HIS A 26 0.32 -15.33 5.59
N GLU A 27 1.04 -14.90 6.60
CA GLU A 27 0.51 -14.05 7.66
C GLU A 27 0.38 -12.63 7.11
N VAL A 28 -0.85 -12.12 6.99
CA VAL A 28 -1.13 -10.85 6.33
C VAL A 28 -1.55 -9.78 7.32
N ILE A 29 -0.84 -8.67 7.30
CA ILE A 29 -1.16 -7.44 8.03
C ILE A 29 -1.63 -6.39 7.04
N VAL A 30 -2.75 -5.76 7.32
CA VAL A 30 -3.34 -4.70 6.50
C VAL A 30 -3.23 -3.38 7.23
N LEU A 31 -2.66 -2.36 6.58
CA LEU A 31 -2.61 -0.99 7.07
C LEU A 31 -3.47 -0.11 6.16
N ASP A 32 -4.52 0.48 6.72
CA ASP A 32 -5.41 1.36 5.97
C ASP A 32 -5.98 2.45 6.88
N ARG A 33 -6.38 3.57 6.32
CA ARG A 33 -7.06 4.67 7.04
C ARG A 33 -8.58 4.46 7.17
N VAL A 34 -9.12 3.41 6.55
CA VAL A 34 -10.54 3.06 6.61
C VAL A 34 -10.74 1.59 7.00
N HIS A 35 -11.91 1.29 7.54
CA HIS A 35 -12.29 -0.09 7.84
C HIS A 35 -12.82 -0.79 6.58
N HIS A 36 -12.45 -2.04 6.39
CA HIS A 36 -13.00 -2.87 5.33
C HIS A 36 -14.40 -3.38 5.70
N HIS A 37 -15.35 -3.32 4.75
CA HIS A 37 -16.74 -3.78 4.98
C HIS A 37 -16.85 -5.28 5.25
N ASN A 38 -16.01 -6.06 4.57
CA ASN A 38 -15.99 -7.52 4.69
C ASN A 38 -14.52 -7.98 4.76
N PRO A 39 -13.86 -7.84 5.92
CA PRO A 39 -12.44 -8.15 6.06
C PRO A 39 -12.22 -9.66 5.98
N ASN A 40 -11.07 -10.07 5.43
CA ASN A 40 -10.63 -11.46 5.48
C ASN A 40 -10.36 -11.85 6.94
N PRO A 41 -11.05 -12.87 7.51
CA PRO A 41 -10.92 -13.23 8.92
C PRO A 41 -9.54 -13.79 9.30
N LYS A 42 -8.71 -14.15 8.31
CA LYS A 42 -7.36 -14.67 8.52
C LYS A 42 -6.27 -13.58 8.39
N ALA A 43 -6.65 -12.34 8.07
CA ALA A 43 -5.73 -11.21 8.03
C ALA A 43 -5.95 -10.29 9.25
N THR A 44 -4.90 -9.61 9.67
CA THR A 44 -4.96 -8.64 10.78
C THR A 44 -5.01 -7.23 10.22
N TYR A 45 -5.98 -6.43 10.65
CA TYR A 45 -6.22 -5.08 10.15
C TYR A 45 -5.89 -4.04 11.20
N TYR A 46 -5.10 -3.05 10.82
CA TYR A 46 -4.79 -1.87 11.64
C TYR A 46 -5.27 -0.60 10.95
N LEU A 47 -5.98 0.23 11.70
CA LEU A 47 -6.37 1.57 11.24
C LEU A 47 -5.18 2.50 11.41
N VAL A 48 -4.55 2.86 10.30
CA VAL A 48 -3.31 3.65 10.27
C VAL A 48 -3.40 4.68 9.16
N ASP A 49 -3.12 5.94 9.47
CA ASP A 49 -2.84 6.96 8.47
C ASP A 49 -1.33 7.02 8.22
N LEU A 50 -0.92 6.63 7.03
CA LEU A 50 0.49 6.50 6.65
C LEU A 50 1.22 7.84 6.47
N ILE A 51 0.49 8.97 6.43
CA ILE A 51 1.10 10.31 6.41
C ILE A 51 1.50 10.80 7.79
N GLU A 52 1.02 10.14 8.85
CA GLU A 52 1.43 10.44 10.20
C GLU A 52 2.90 10.05 10.45
N ASN A 53 3.43 10.50 11.59
CA ASN A 53 4.78 10.12 11.99
C ASN A 53 4.91 8.58 12.03
N TYR A 54 5.81 8.03 11.23
CA TYR A 54 6.02 6.58 11.07
C TYR A 54 6.35 5.87 12.40
N THR A 55 6.85 6.57 13.40
CA THR A 55 7.12 6.00 14.73
C THR A 55 5.87 5.41 15.40
N LYS A 56 4.67 5.85 14.99
CA LYS A 56 3.41 5.32 15.51
C LYS A 56 3.12 3.90 15.05
N PHE A 57 3.60 3.51 13.88
CA PHE A 57 3.28 2.22 13.27
C PHE A 57 4.51 1.40 12.82
N VAL A 58 5.72 1.91 12.99
CA VAL A 58 6.96 1.22 12.59
C VAL A 58 7.07 -0.18 13.22
N HIS A 59 6.59 -0.36 14.46
CA HIS A 59 6.61 -1.64 15.15
C HIS A 59 5.80 -2.74 14.45
N LEU A 60 4.85 -2.39 13.57
CA LEU A 60 4.06 -3.35 12.80
C LEU A 60 4.89 -4.02 11.69
N PHE A 61 6.06 -3.46 11.37
CA PHE A 61 6.97 -3.99 10.34
C PHE A 61 7.97 -5.01 10.90
N ASP A 62 7.91 -5.28 12.21
CA ASP A 62 8.81 -6.26 12.81
C ASP A 62 8.60 -7.66 12.20
N SER A 63 9.71 -8.29 11.82
CA SER A 63 9.75 -9.62 11.19
C SER A 63 8.93 -9.75 9.89
N VAL A 64 8.68 -8.64 9.19
CA VAL A 64 7.97 -8.60 7.90
C VAL A 64 8.94 -8.92 6.77
N ASN A 65 8.55 -9.87 5.90
CA ASN A 65 9.34 -10.22 4.72
C ASN A 65 8.99 -9.34 3.51
N ASN A 66 7.69 -9.10 3.28
CA ASN A 66 7.24 -8.37 2.09
C ASN A 66 6.29 -7.24 2.46
N VAL A 67 6.43 -6.13 1.76
CA VAL A 67 5.49 -5.00 1.84
C VAL A 67 4.93 -4.72 0.46
N PHE A 68 3.61 -4.69 0.35
CA PHE A 68 2.88 -4.31 -0.87
C PHE A 68 2.21 -2.96 -0.61
N HIS A 69 2.78 -1.91 -1.19
CA HIS A 69 2.29 -0.55 -1.01
C HIS A 69 1.26 -0.19 -2.07
N MET A 70 -0.04 -0.41 -1.73
CA MET A 70 -1.19 -0.13 -2.58
C MET A 70 -1.94 1.14 -2.17
N ALA A 71 -1.59 1.72 -1.01
CA ALA A 71 -2.23 2.94 -0.51
C ALA A 71 -1.84 4.14 -1.36
N ALA A 72 -2.82 4.79 -1.96
CA ALA A 72 -2.65 6.04 -2.70
C ALA A 72 -3.97 6.80 -2.82
N GLU A 73 -3.90 8.12 -3.01
CA GLU A 73 -5.00 8.90 -3.53
C GLU A 73 -4.98 8.80 -5.06
N VAL A 74 -6.03 8.21 -5.63
CA VAL A 74 -6.09 7.89 -7.07
C VAL A 74 -7.19 8.65 -7.81
N ALA A 75 -8.06 9.38 -7.11
CA ALA A 75 -9.13 10.16 -7.72
C ALA A 75 -8.56 11.38 -8.44
N ILE A 76 -8.54 11.36 -9.77
CA ILE A 76 -7.97 12.42 -10.62
C ILE A 76 -8.60 13.78 -10.30
N SER A 77 -9.94 13.85 -10.14
CA SER A 77 -10.65 15.08 -9.77
C SER A 77 -10.12 15.65 -8.45
N TYR A 78 -10.00 14.82 -7.42
CA TYR A 78 -9.45 15.24 -6.14
C TYR A 78 -8.00 15.72 -6.25
N CYS A 79 -7.18 14.99 -7.01
CA CYS A 79 -5.77 15.37 -7.22
C CYS A 79 -5.62 16.73 -7.93
N VAL A 80 -6.52 17.05 -8.84
CA VAL A 80 -6.54 18.35 -9.54
C VAL A 80 -7.03 19.47 -8.61
N GLU A 81 -8.07 19.23 -7.84
CA GLU A 81 -8.64 20.22 -6.91
C GLU A 81 -7.73 20.48 -5.71
N LYS A 82 -7.04 19.44 -5.24
CA LYS A 82 -6.22 19.46 -4.01
C LYS A 82 -4.83 18.87 -4.23
N PRO A 83 -4.02 19.46 -5.11
CA PRO A 83 -2.74 18.87 -5.52
C PRO A 83 -1.74 18.72 -4.35
N ASN A 84 -1.70 19.69 -3.43
CA ASN A 84 -0.79 19.61 -2.29
C ASN A 84 -1.15 18.48 -1.32
N GLU A 85 -2.45 18.27 -1.06
CA GLU A 85 -2.93 17.20 -0.20
C GLU A 85 -2.67 15.82 -0.84
N SER A 86 -2.96 15.69 -2.14
CA SER A 86 -2.71 14.46 -2.90
C SER A 86 -1.23 14.11 -2.94
N MET A 87 -0.38 15.11 -3.18
CA MET A 87 1.06 14.93 -3.22
C MET A 87 1.60 14.53 -1.84
N ALA A 88 1.18 15.22 -0.79
CA ALA A 88 1.55 14.87 0.58
C ALA A 88 1.12 13.44 0.92
N ASN A 89 -0.12 13.06 0.57
CA ASN A 89 -0.62 11.72 0.81
C ASN A 89 0.22 10.66 0.08
N ASN A 90 0.47 10.83 -1.22
CA ASN A 90 1.13 9.80 -2.01
C ASN A 90 2.64 9.73 -1.77
N MET A 91 3.31 10.88 -1.62
CA MET A 91 4.76 10.90 -1.40
C MET A 91 5.12 10.58 0.04
N LEU A 92 4.48 11.24 1.02
CA LEU A 92 4.85 11.07 2.42
C LEU A 92 4.50 9.66 2.93
N SER A 93 3.35 9.11 2.53
CA SER A 93 3.00 7.73 2.88
C SER A 93 4.03 6.74 2.34
N THR A 94 4.46 6.91 1.08
CA THR A 94 5.49 6.07 0.46
C THR A 94 6.83 6.19 1.20
N MET A 95 7.26 7.41 1.51
CA MET A 95 8.51 7.64 2.25
C MET A 95 8.47 6.99 3.64
N ASN A 96 7.37 7.15 4.37
CA ASN A 96 7.20 6.56 5.69
C ASN A 96 7.23 5.02 5.64
N VAL A 97 6.55 4.42 4.66
CA VAL A 97 6.56 2.95 4.46
C VAL A 97 7.96 2.45 4.13
N LEU A 98 8.69 3.13 3.24
CA LEU A 98 10.07 2.76 2.89
C LEU A 98 11.02 2.91 4.08
N GLU A 99 10.84 3.94 4.90
CA GLU A 99 11.64 4.11 6.13
C GLU A 99 11.38 2.97 7.13
N CYS A 100 10.11 2.56 7.32
CA CYS A 100 9.80 1.38 8.12
C CYS A 100 10.44 0.11 7.55
N CYS A 101 10.41 -0.07 6.24
CA CYS A 101 11.08 -1.20 5.57
C CYS A 101 12.59 -1.20 5.82
N ARG A 102 13.23 -0.03 5.73
CA ARG A 102 14.66 0.14 5.98
C ARG A 102 15.03 -0.20 7.43
N ILE A 103 14.25 0.30 8.41
CA ILE A 103 14.49 0.06 9.84
C ILE A 103 14.42 -1.43 10.19
N HIS A 104 13.43 -2.14 9.63
CA HIS A 104 13.20 -3.56 9.93
C HIS A 104 13.83 -4.53 8.92
N ASN A 105 14.65 -4.04 7.98
CA ASN A 105 15.32 -4.86 6.96
C ASN A 105 14.34 -5.75 6.19
N VAL A 106 13.21 -5.19 5.75
CA VAL A 106 12.22 -5.90 4.94
C VAL A 106 12.86 -6.40 3.64
N ASP A 107 12.65 -7.68 3.30
CA ASP A 107 13.30 -8.30 2.15
C ASP A 107 12.86 -7.69 0.81
N ARG A 108 11.57 -7.36 0.68
CA ARG A 108 10.97 -6.80 -0.55
C ARG A 108 9.90 -5.76 -0.25
N ALA A 109 10.00 -4.64 -0.95
CA ALA A 109 8.94 -3.66 -1.05
C ALA A 109 8.46 -3.58 -2.51
N VAL A 110 7.17 -3.79 -2.73
CA VAL A 110 6.50 -3.68 -4.03
C VAL A 110 5.63 -2.44 -4.01
N PHE A 111 5.88 -1.54 -4.93
CA PHE A 111 5.15 -0.29 -5.08
C PHE A 111 4.26 -0.32 -6.31
N SER A 112 3.00 0.06 -6.15
CA SER A 112 2.07 0.17 -7.28
C SER A 112 2.34 1.48 -8.03
N SER A 113 2.87 1.36 -9.25
CA SER A 113 3.08 2.48 -10.16
C SER A 113 1.77 2.85 -10.88
N THR A 114 1.85 3.57 -11.97
CA THR A 114 0.70 4.05 -12.73
C THR A 114 0.92 3.89 -14.23
N CYS A 115 -0.16 3.57 -14.97
CA CYS A 115 -0.12 3.57 -16.44
C CYS A 115 0.16 4.96 -17.03
N ALA A 116 0.01 6.03 -16.27
CA ALA A 116 0.32 7.39 -16.70
C ALA A 116 1.81 7.59 -17.06
N VAL A 117 2.71 6.71 -16.58
CA VAL A 117 4.14 6.74 -16.93
C VAL A 117 4.40 6.52 -18.43
N TYR A 118 3.46 5.88 -19.14
CA TYR A 118 3.56 5.65 -20.58
C TYR A 118 3.14 6.88 -21.42
N GLY A 119 2.50 7.88 -20.80
CA GLY A 119 2.05 9.10 -21.46
C GLY A 119 0.98 8.84 -22.54
N ASN A 120 0.87 9.80 -23.48
CA ASN A 120 0.05 9.63 -24.68
C ASN A 120 0.84 8.84 -25.74
N THR A 121 0.46 7.60 -25.96
CA THR A 121 1.08 6.76 -26.99
C THR A 121 0.16 6.64 -28.20
N MET A 122 0.76 6.59 -29.40
CA MET A 122 0.02 6.30 -30.63
C MET A 122 -0.24 4.80 -30.83
N PHE A 123 0.33 3.96 -29.96
CA PHE A 123 0.23 2.50 -30.03
C PHE A 123 -0.63 1.98 -28.88
N ASN A 124 -1.55 1.08 -29.21
CA ASN A 124 -2.37 0.35 -28.25
C ASN A 124 -2.41 -1.12 -28.65
N PRO A 125 -1.95 -2.08 -27.81
CA PRO A 125 -1.52 -1.89 -26.41
C PRO A 125 -0.13 -1.25 -26.27
N ASN A 126 0.12 -0.66 -25.08
CA ASN A 126 1.46 -0.21 -24.70
C ASN A 126 2.34 -1.42 -24.37
N TYR A 127 3.59 -1.36 -24.79
CA TYR A 127 4.60 -2.39 -24.48
C TYR A 127 5.60 -1.84 -23.47
N GLU A 128 6.02 -2.68 -22.54
CA GLU A 128 7.08 -2.37 -21.56
C GLU A 128 8.46 -2.35 -22.22
#